data_c8cf7210ee3b5c3a93996303917694f4
#
_entry.id   c8cf7210ee3b5c3a93996303917694f4
#
_cell.length_a   1.000
_cell.length_b   1.000
_cell.length_c   1.000
_cell.angle_alpha   90.00
_cell.angle_beta   90.00
_cell.angle_gamma   90.00
#
_symmetry.space_group_name_H-M   'P 1'
#
loop_
_entity.id
_entity.type
_entity.pdbx_description
1 polymer ?
#
loop_
_entity_poly.entity_id
_entity_poly.type
_entity_poly.pdbx_seq_one_letter_code
_entity_poly.pdbx_strand_id
1 'polypeptide(L)'
;KGIVGFHAAADNFKDWEEGIALIGGVFTGHPWTAGGTWAFKLEDPKHTLNEAFDGNGFWHKDEIYWYKPENFEGRDRLRVLMSLDMSRPENQKPLENERHQKNLGETAKAEVDVPVSWLKEVGKGRLFFTNLGHNDMTYANNRVLQHMLDGIQYAMGDIEADATPSSQVNVETVHAPETAPTKN
;
A
#
# COMPACT_ATOMS: atom_id res chain seq x y z
N LYS A 1 -5.09 21.90 -3.04
CA LYS A 1 -3.67 21.56 -2.95
C LYS A 1 -3.53 20.06 -2.85
N GLY A 2 -2.48 19.49 -3.47
CA GLY A 2 -2.18 18.06 -3.41
C GLY A 2 -1.14 17.72 -2.34
N ILE A 3 -1.22 16.50 -1.82
CA ILE A 3 -0.25 15.89 -0.93
C ILE A 3 0.18 14.57 -1.53
N VAL A 4 1.48 14.31 -1.52
CA VAL A 4 2.04 13.03 -1.95
C VAL A 4 2.95 12.53 -0.85
N GLY A 5 2.77 11.27 -0.46
CA GLY A 5 3.61 10.59 0.51
C GLY A 5 4.21 9.31 -0.06
N PHE A 6 5.51 9.14 0.14
CA PHE A 6 6.20 7.89 -0.19
C PHE A 6 6.84 7.32 1.06
N HIS A 7 6.70 6.01 1.23
CA HIS A 7 7.37 5.21 2.24
C HIS A 7 7.48 5.91 3.61
N ALA A 8 8.63 6.49 3.94
CA ALA A 8 8.92 7.14 5.22
C ALA A 8 8.02 8.34 5.56
N ALA A 9 7.17 8.80 4.64
CA ALA A 9 6.19 9.83 4.96
C ALA A 9 5.20 9.36 6.04
N ALA A 10 4.92 8.06 6.16
CA ALA A 10 4.09 7.49 7.21
C ALA A 10 4.83 7.26 8.55
N ASP A 11 6.14 7.42 8.59
CA ASP A 11 6.96 7.34 9.81
C ASP A 11 7.25 8.71 10.43
N ASN A 12 6.79 9.77 9.77
CA ASN A 12 6.87 11.15 10.25
C ASN A 12 5.59 11.55 10.97
N PHE A 13 5.66 12.65 11.73
CA PHE A 13 4.51 13.31 12.35
C PHE A 13 3.70 12.44 13.32
N LYS A 14 4.35 11.46 13.99
CA LYS A 14 3.67 10.50 14.90
C LYS A 14 2.90 11.16 16.06
N ASP A 15 3.32 12.34 16.47
CA ASP A 15 2.72 13.12 17.55
C ASP A 15 1.80 14.24 17.05
N TRP A 16 1.49 14.27 15.75
CA TRP A 16 0.62 15.28 15.13
C TRP A 16 -0.61 14.62 14.49
N GLU A 17 -1.75 14.68 15.19
CA GLU A 17 -2.99 14.01 14.78
C GLU A 17 -3.46 14.41 13.37
N GLU A 18 -3.37 15.71 13.03
CA GLU A 18 -3.75 16.19 11.71
C GLU A 18 -2.80 15.67 10.62
N GLY A 19 -1.51 15.52 10.93
CA GLY A 19 -0.52 14.91 10.03
C GLY A 19 -0.80 13.44 9.78
N ILE A 20 -1.19 12.70 10.83
CA ILE A 20 -1.63 11.30 10.74
C ILE A 20 -2.87 11.21 9.85
N ALA A 21 -3.87 12.07 10.12
CA ALA A 21 -5.09 12.13 9.34
C ALA A 21 -4.83 12.58 7.89
N LEU A 22 -3.79 13.36 7.61
CA LEU A 22 -3.41 13.72 6.24
C LEU A 22 -2.91 12.51 5.45
N ILE A 23 -2.00 11.71 6.02
CA ILE A 23 -1.42 10.53 5.34
C ILE A 23 -2.39 9.34 5.33
N GLY A 24 -3.18 9.19 6.39
CA GLY A 24 -4.15 8.10 6.54
C GLY A 24 -3.62 6.86 7.25
N GLY A 25 -2.34 6.86 7.65
CA GLY A 25 -1.74 5.78 8.41
C GLY A 25 -0.39 6.15 9.02
N VAL A 26 -0.06 5.56 10.17
CA VAL A 26 1.21 5.76 10.88
C VAL A 26 1.95 4.44 11.01
N PHE A 27 3.22 4.47 10.66
CA PHE A 27 4.16 3.37 10.83
C PHE A 27 4.12 2.79 12.25
N THR A 28 3.98 1.48 12.32
CA THR A 28 4.01 0.72 13.58
C THR A 28 5.13 -0.30 13.60
N GLY A 29 5.58 -0.76 12.43
CA GLY A 29 6.63 -1.74 12.25
C GLY A 29 6.79 -2.12 10.78
N HIS A 30 7.83 -2.89 10.48
CA HIS A 30 8.12 -3.37 9.12
C HIS A 30 8.45 -4.88 9.11
N PRO A 31 7.45 -5.76 9.33
CA PRO A 31 7.67 -7.20 9.25
C PRO A 31 8.25 -7.62 7.90
N TRP A 32 7.81 -6.98 6.84
CA TRP A 32 8.24 -7.19 5.45
C TRP A 32 9.46 -6.33 5.16
N THR A 33 10.65 -6.87 5.46
CA THR A 33 11.92 -6.13 5.38
C THR A 33 12.38 -5.89 3.94
N ALA A 34 13.23 -4.88 3.76
CA ALA A 34 13.82 -4.47 2.47
C ALA A 34 14.56 -5.59 1.70
N GLY A 35 15.01 -6.61 2.40
CA GLY A 35 15.69 -7.78 1.79
C GLY A 35 14.76 -8.78 1.14
N GLY A 36 13.47 -8.75 1.48
CA GLY A 36 12.46 -9.69 1.02
C GLY A 36 11.84 -9.31 -0.33
N THR A 37 11.31 -10.31 -1.02
CA THR A 37 10.47 -10.12 -2.21
C THR A 37 9.05 -10.51 -1.83
N TRP A 38 8.12 -9.61 -1.99
CA TRP A 38 6.76 -9.71 -1.51
C TRP A 38 5.77 -9.71 -2.65
N ALA A 39 4.65 -10.36 -2.46
CA ALA A 39 3.54 -10.41 -3.40
C ALA A 39 2.58 -9.25 -3.16
N PHE A 40 2.15 -8.58 -4.21
CA PHE A 40 1.20 -7.47 -4.17
C PHE A 40 -0.03 -7.81 -5.00
N LYS A 41 -1.20 -7.60 -4.42
CA LYS A 41 -2.48 -7.68 -5.11
C LYS A 41 -2.97 -6.28 -5.48
N LEU A 42 -3.64 -6.16 -6.61
CA LEU A 42 -4.37 -4.96 -6.98
C LEU A 42 -5.78 -5.05 -6.42
N GLU A 43 -6.15 -4.07 -5.62
CA GLU A 43 -7.50 -4.00 -5.03
C GLU A 43 -8.55 -3.56 -6.05
N ASP A 44 -8.12 -2.80 -7.05
CA ASP A 44 -8.87 -2.43 -8.23
C ASP A 44 -7.94 -2.42 -9.45
N PRO A 45 -7.90 -3.49 -10.24
CA PRO A 45 -6.99 -3.62 -11.39
C PRO A 45 -7.33 -2.66 -12.54
N LYS A 46 -8.54 -2.09 -12.55
CA LYS A 46 -9.01 -1.15 -13.59
C LYS A 46 -8.93 0.31 -13.16
N HIS A 47 -8.48 0.57 -11.94
CA HIS A 47 -8.31 1.92 -11.45
C HIS A 47 -7.23 2.66 -12.25
N THR A 48 -7.46 3.92 -12.60
CA THR A 48 -6.54 4.75 -13.41
C THR A 48 -5.10 4.72 -12.88
N LEU A 49 -4.91 4.81 -11.57
CA LEU A 49 -3.58 4.78 -10.96
C LEU A 49 -2.93 3.37 -10.94
N ASN A 50 -3.64 2.33 -11.33
CA ASN A 50 -3.14 0.96 -11.43
C ASN A 50 -2.87 0.51 -12.88
N GLU A 51 -3.11 1.35 -13.87
CA GLU A 51 -2.93 1.01 -15.30
C GLU A 51 -1.54 0.48 -15.63
N ALA A 52 -0.50 1.00 -14.95
CA ALA A 52 0.89 0.56 -15.12
C ALA A 52 1.13 -0.93 -14.83
N PHE A 53 0.23 -1.59 -14.12
CA PHE A 53 0.36 -3.00 -13.76
C PHE A 53 -0.36 -3.94 -14.75
N ASP A 54 -0.98 -3.42 -15.80
CA ASP A 54 -1.70 -4.19 -16.83
C ASP A 54 -2.77 -5.14 -16.25
N GLY A 55 -3.41 -4.73 -15.15
CA GLY A 55 -4.42 -5.51 -14.46
C GLY A 55 -3.89 -6.73 -13.68
N ASN A 56 -2.59 -6.83 -13.42
CA ASN A 56 -1.97 -7.98 -12.79
C ASN A 56 -1.35 -7.63 -11.42
N GLY A 57 -1.59 -8.47 -10.42
CA GLY A 57 -0.77 -8.45 -9.22
C GLY A 57 0.68 -8.86 -9.54
N PHE A 58 1.62 -8.54 -8.67
CA PHE A 58 3.05 -8.70 -8.98
C PHE A 58 3.89 -9.01 -7.74
N TRP A 59 5.14 -9.40 -7.98
CA TRP A 59 6.16 -9.56 -6.95
C TRP A 59 7.18 -8.42 -7.04
N HIS A 60 7.54 -7.84 -5.89
CA HIS A 60 8.54 -6.80 -5.84
C HIS A 60 9.36 -6.86 -4.55
N LYS A 61 10.62 -6.42 -4.63
CA LYS A 61 11.53 -6.38 -3.49
C LYS A 61 11.55 -4.98 -2.90
N ASP A 62 10.93 -4.82 -1.73
CA ASP A 62 10.96 -3.56 -0.99
C ASP A 62 10.68 -3.80 0.50
N GLU A 63 10.81 -2.77 1.34
CA GLU A 63 10.32 -2.78 2.71
C GLU A 63 8.86 -2.35 2.74
N ILE A 64 8.02 -3.06 3.52
CA ILE A 64 6.60 -2.69 3.66
C ILE A 64 6.28 -2.49 5.14
N TYR A 65 5.66 -1.35 5.43
CA TYR A 65 5.21 -0.98 6.75
C TYR A 65 3.91 -1.67 7.13
N TRP A 66 3.79 -1.96 8.41
CA TRP A 66 2.56 -2.39 9.03
C TRP A 66 1.92 -1.23 9.77
N TYR A 67 0.61 -1.12 9.61
CA TYR A 67 -0.24 -0.16 10.30
C TYR A 67 -1.17 -0.93 11.21
N LYS A 68 -1.17 -0.64 12.51
CA LYS A 68 -2.18 -1.20 13.40
C LYS A 68 -3.53 -0.51 13.14
N PRO A 69 -4.66 -1.21 13.42
CA PRO A 69 -5.99 -0.64 13.20
C PRO A 69 -6.20 0.73 13.85
N GLU A 70 -5.65 0.95 15.03
CA GLU A 70 -5.74 2.24 15.75
C GLU A 70 -4.94 3.36 15.11
N ASN A 71 -3.99 3.04 14.23
CA ASN A 71 -3.07 3.97 13.56
C ASN A 71 -3.32 4.07 12.05
N PHE A 72 -4.46 3.54 11.59
CA PHE A 72 -4.82 3.51 10.18
C PHE A 72 -6.29 3.89 10.00
N GLU A 73 -6.58 4.81 9.07
CA GLU A 73 -7.95 5.30 8.84
C GLU A 73 -8.89 4.22 8.26
N GLY A 74 -8.34 3.16 7.69
CA GLY A 74 -9.12 2.05 7.17
C GLY A 74 -9.76 2.29 5.80
N ARG A 75 -10.40 1.24 5.31
CA ARG A 75 -11.02 1.18 3.99
C ARG A 75 -12.31 2.02 3.89
N ASP A 76 -12.85 2.46 5.01
CA ASP A 76 -14.03 3.34 5.07
C ASP A 76 -13.70 4.79 4.71
N ARG A 77 -12.44 5.17 4.75
CA ARG A 77 -11.97 6.51 4.46
C ARG A 77 -10.95 6.57 3.32
N LEU A 78 -10.31 5.46 3.02
CA LEU A 78 -9.25 5.38 2.01
C LEU A 78 -9.71 4.57 0.80
N ARG A 79 -9.38 5.04 -0.38
CA ARG A 79 -9.40 4.25 -1.60
C ARG A 79 -8.08 3.48 -1.69
N VAL A 80 -8.07 2.24 -1.22
CA VAL A 80 -6.89 1.38 -1.29
C VAL A 80 -6.75 0.84 -2.71
N LEU A 81 -5.59 1.06 -3.31
CA LEU A 81 -5.28 0.67 -4.68
C LEU A 81 -4.55 -0.68 -4.74
N MET A 82 -3.69 -0.90 -3.74
CA MET A 82 -2.78 -2.03 -3.67
C MET A 82 -2.58 -2.45 -2.22
N SER A 83 -2.49 -3.76 -1.99
CA SER A 83 -2.15 -4.36 -0.68
C SER A 83 -1.15 -5.49 -0.86
N LEU A 84 -0.48 -5.89 0.23
CA LEU A 84 0.21 -7.17 0.23
C LEU A 84 -0.79 -8.31 0.02
N ASP A 85 -0.44 -9.26 -0.82
CA ASP A 85 -1.24 -10.45 -1.07
C ASP A 85 -0.99 -11.49 0.03
N MET A 86 -1.76 -11.40 1.10
CA MET A 86 -1.63 -12.30 2.25
C MET A 86 -2.14 -13.72 1.98
N SER A 87 -2.70 -14.00 0.80
CA SER A 87 -2.93 -15.37 0.35
C SER A 87 -1.63 -16.11 -0.01
N ARG A 88 -0.52 -15.38 -0.18
CA ARG A 88 0.80 -15.95 -0.51
C ARG A 88 1.57 -16.28 0.76
N PRO A 89 2.01 -17.55 0.95
CA PRO A 89 2.70 -18.00 2.17
C PRO A 89 3.95 -17.16 2.49
N GLU A 90 4.65 -16.66 1.46
CA GLU A 90 5.85 -15.83 1.63
C GLU A 90 5.54 -14.55 2.41
N ASN A 91 4.37 -13.95 2.17
CA ASN A 91 3.95 -12.75 2.89
C ASN A 91 3.52 -13.05 4.34
N GLN A 92 3.14 -14.29 4.63
CA GLN A 92 2.74 -14.69 5.99
C GLN A 92 3.95 -15.03 6.89
N LYS A 93 5.09 -15.49 6.30
CA LYS A 93 6.29 -15.91 7.05
C LYS A 93 6.83 -14.86 8.03
N PRO A 94 6.93 -13.56 7.67
CA PRO A 94 7.41 -12.55 8.63
C PRO A 94 6.59 -12.46 9.90
N LEU A 95 5.28 -12.78 9.82
CA LEU A 95 4.36 -12.75 10.95
C LEU A 95 4.50 -13.96 11.88
N GLU A 96 5.34 -14.94 11.55
CA GLU A 96 5.66 -16.08 12.43
C GLU A 96 6.62 -15.70 13.56
N ASN A 97 7.29 -14.55 13.43
CA ASN A 97 8.14 -14.03 14.50
C ASN A 97 7.29 -13.66 15.72
N GLU A 98 7.69 -14.10 16.91
CA GLU A 98 6.96 -13.86 18.17
C GLU A 98 6.64 -12.37 18.43
N ARG A 99 7.56 -11.47 18.00
CA ARG A 99 7.33 -10.03 18.13
C ARG A 99 6.13 -9.56 17.35
N HIS A 100 5.87 -10.15 16.17
CA HIS A 100 4.76 -9.78 15.31
C HIS A 100 3.48 -10.53 15.67
N GLN A 101 3.60 -11.78 16.13
CA GLN A 101 2.46 -12.58 16.60
C GLN A 101 1.68 -11.89 17.72
N LYS A 102 2.35 -11.23 18.64
CA LYS A 102 1.71 -10.46 19.73
C LYS A 102 0.79 -9.35 19.22
N ASN A 103 1.05 -8.83 18.02
CA ASN A 103 0.25 -7.78 17.42
C ASN A 103 -0.91 -8.31 16.57
N LEU A 104 -0.91 -9.61 16.22
CA LEU A 104 -1.97 -10.24 15.44
C LEU A 104 -3.21 -10.54 16.29
N GLY A 105 -3.04 -10.79 17.59
CA GLY A 105 -4.12 -11.31 18.42
C GLY A 105 -4.64 -12.64 17.86
N GLU A 106 -5.95 -12.74 17.66
CA GLU A 106 -6.62 -13.94 17.10
C GLU A 106 -6.74 -13.91 15.56
N THR A 107 -6.27 -12.85 14.90
CA THR A 107 -6.38 -12.69 13.44
C THR A 107 -5.50 -13.73 12.73
N ALA A 108 -6.08 -14.52 11.84
CA ALA A 108 -5.31 -15.45 11.00
C ALA A 108 -4.38 -14.67 10.08
N LYS A 109 -3.13 -15.15 9.90
CA LYS A 109 -2.12 -14.44 9.08
C LYS A 109 -2.60 -14.13 7.66
N ALA A 110 -3.40 -15.01 7.07
CA ALA A 110 -3.96 -14.82 5.73
C ALA A 110 -5.04 -13.71 5.67
N GLU A 111 -5.62 -13.35 6.81
CA GLU A 111 -6.70 -12.36 6.92
C GLU A 111 -6.17 -10.97 7.32
N VAL A 112 -4.85 -10.86 7.56
CA VAL A 112 -4.24 -9.57 7.90
C VAL A 112 -4.35 -8.63 6.71
N ASP A 113 -4.97 -7.46 6.93
CA ASP A 113 -5.04 -6.41 5.92
C ASP A 113 -3.76 -5.56 5.95
N VAL A 114 -3.07 -5.46 4.81
CA VAL A 114 -1.81 -4.72 4.69
C VAL A 114 -1.87 -3.81 3.47
N PRO A 115 -2.56 -2.69 3.57
CA PRO A 115 -2.60 -1.69 2.50
C PRO A 115 -1.21 -1.13 2.21
N VAL A 116 -0.90 -0.95 0.93
CA VAL A 116 0.39 -0.47 0.45
C VAL A 116 0.28 0.86 -0.27
N SER A 117 -0.77 1.06 -1.04
CA SER A 117 -1.00 2.31 -1.76
C SER A 117 -2.46 2.71 -1.68
N TRP A 118 -2.70 4.00 -1.46
CA TRP A 118 -4.05 4.54 -1.37
C TRP A 118 -4.13 6.00 -1.76
N LEU A 119 -5.34 6.45 -1.98
CA LEU A 119 -5.68 7.85 -2.18
C LEU A 119 -6.92 8.23 -1.37
N LYS A 120 -7.10 9.52 -1.16
CA LYS A 120 -8.31 10.11 -0.60
C LYS A 120 -8.43 11.59 -0.94
N GLU A 121 -9.63 12.11 -0.81
CA GLU A 121 -9.84 13.55 -0.76
C GLU A 121 -9.68 14.09 0.67
N VAL A 122 -9.03 15.25 0.80
CA VAL A 122 -8.85 15.97 2.06
C VAL A 122 -9.35 17.39 1.89
N GLY A 123 -10.58 17.64 2.30
CA GLY A 123 -11.29 18.89 2.04
C GLY A 123 -11.43 19.14 0.54
N LYS A 124 -10.72 20.16 0.02
CA LYS A 124 -10.65 20.45 -1.44
C LYS A 124 -9.30 19.98 -2.04
N GLY A 125 -8.55 19.23 -1.31
CA GLY A 125 -7.25 18.70 -1.74
C GLY A 125 -7.31 17.20 -1.99
N ARG A 126 -6.22 16.67 -2.52
CA ARG A 126 -6.06 15.25 -2.85
C ARG A 126 -4.80 14.71 -2.19
N LEU A 127 -4.88 13.51 -1.65
CA LEU A 127 -3.74 12.74 -1.17
C LEU A 127 -3.53 11.53 -2.05
N PHE A 128 -2.29 11.28 -2.41
CA PHE A 128 -1.79 9.98 -2.82
C PHE A 128 -0.68 9.53 -1.88
N PHE A 129 -0.73 8.28 -1.45
CA PHE A 129 0.32 7.65 -0.67
C PHE A 129 0.67 6.28 -1.21
N THR A 130 1.96 5.94 -1.20
CA THR A 130 2.42 4.56 -1.38
C THR A 130 3.53 4.22 -0.39
N ASN A 131 3.45 3.02 0.15
CA ASN A 131 4.46 2.46 1.04
C ASN A 131 5.73 2.00 0.31
N LEU A 132 5.66 1.87 -1.02
CA LEU A 132 6.83 1.55 -1.84
C LEU A 132 7.83 2.70 -1.84
N GLY A 133 9.14 2.38 -1.92
CA GLY A 133 10.19 3.39 -2.06
C GLY A 133 11.31 3.33 -1.03
N HIS A 134 11.47 2.23 -0.28
CA HIS A 134 12.63 2.04 0.59
C HIS A 134 13.89 1.71 -0.21
N ASN A 135 13.78 0.77 -1.14
CA ASN A 135 14.90 0.35 -1.96
C ASN A 135 15.09 1.26 -3.17
N ASP A 136 16.34 1.55 -3.53
CA ASP A 136 16.69 2.28 -4.75
C ASP A 136 16.19 1.59 -6.03
N MET A 137 16.21 0.25 -6.04
CA MET A 137 15.68 -0.55 -7.15
C MET A 137 14.17 -0.38 -7.38
N THR A 138 13.44 0.10 -6.41
CA THR A 138 12.01 0.44 -6.56
C THR A 138 11.83 1.57 -7.56
N TYR A 139 12.72 2.55 -7.56
CA TYR A 139 12.73 3.65 -8.52
C TYR A 139 13.26 3.28 -9.91
N ALA A 140 13.85 2.08 -10.04
CA ALA A 140 14.24 1.49 -11.33
C ALA A 140 13.15 0.58 -11.93
N ASN A 141 12.07 0.29 -11.20
CA ASN A 141 10.94 -0.48 -11.69
C ASN A 141 9.95 0.45 -12.41
N ASN A 142 9.90 0.37 -13.74
CA ASN A 142 9.08 1.26 -14.56
C ASN A 142 7.60 1.26 -14.18
N ARG A 143 7.01 0.12 -13.77
CA ARG A 143 5.59 0.03 -13.38
C ARG A 143 5.34 0.75 -12.07
N VAL A 144 6.21 0.55 -11.08
CA VAL A 144 6.12 1.23 -9.78
C VAL A 144 6.37 2.73 -9.94
N LEU A 145 7.37 3.10 -10.75
CA LEU A 145 7.67 4.51 -11.03
C LEU A 145 6.50 5.21 -11.75
N GLN A 146 5.84 4.53 -12.70
CA GLN A 146 4.65 5.07 -13.36
C GLN A 146 3.49 5.25 -12.37
N HIS A 147 3.23 4.26 -11.51
CA HIS A 147 2.21 4.37 -10.46
C HIS A 147 2.47 5.56 -9.52
N MET A 148 3.74 5.80 -9.15
CA MET A 148 4.13 6.97 -8.36
C MET A 148 3.89 8.27 -9.12
N LEU A 149 4.22 8.32 -10.42
CA LEU A 149 3.99 9.48 -11.27
C LEU A 149 2.49 9.79 -11.41
N ASP A 150 1.68 8.76 -11.66
CA ASP A 150 0.22 8.91 -11.76
C ASP A 150 -0.37 9.44 -10.45
N GLY A 151 0.15 8.96 -9.31
CA GLY A 151 -0.23 9.47 -7.99
C GLY A 151 0.16 10.95 -7.78
N ILE A 152 1.32 11.38 -8.25
CA ILE A 152 1.74 12.79 -8.25
C ILE A 152 0.78 13.63 -9.11
N GLN A 153 0.50 13.18 -10.33
CA GLN A 153 -0.39 13.87 -11.26
C GLN A 153 -1.83 13.95 -10.73
N TYR A 154 -2.32 12.89 -10.08
CA TYR A 154 -3.60 12.93 -9.38
C TYR A 154 -3.61 13.99 -8.26
N ALA A 155 -2.60 14.01 -7.41
CA ALA A 155 -2.50 14.97 -6.31
C ALA A 155 -2.39 16.41 -6.83
N MET A 156 -1.72 16.65 -7.95
CA MET A 156 -1.65 17.96 -8.61
C MET A 156 -2.94 18.36 -9.31
N GLY A 157 -3.78 17.40 -9.66
CA GLY A 157 -5.03 17.60 -10.39
C GLY A 157 -4.89 17.52 -11.91
N ASP A 158 -3.78 16.97 -12.39
CA ASP A 158 -3.51 16.79 -13.82
C ASP A 158 -4.29 15.58 -14.38
N ILE A 159 -4.54 14.57 -13.54
CA ILE A 159 -5.40 13.44 -13.88
C ILE A 159 -6.52 13.27 -12.83
N GLU A 160 -7.67 12.81 -13.30
CA GLU A 160 -8.79 12.45 -12.43
C GLU A 160 -8.75 10.95 -12.12
N ALA A 161 -9.05 10.61 -10.86
CA ALA A 161 -9.15 9.23 -10.42
C ALA A 161 -10.23 9.10 -9.33
N ASP A 162 -10.86 7.93 -9.25
CA ASP A 162 -11.93 7.66 -8.28
C ASP A 162 -11.33 7.50 -6.87
N ALA A 163 -11.67 8.41 -5.98
CA ALA A 163 -11.27 8.39 -4.57
C ALA A 163 -12.37 7.86 -3.64
N THR A 164 -13.44 7.28 -4.18
CA THR A 164 -14.50 6.65 -3.37
C THR A 164 -13.89 5.60 -2.44
N PRO A 165 -14.11 5.66 -1.13
CA PRO A 165 -13.55 4.71 -0.17
C PRO A 165 -13.78 3.26 -0.56
N SER A 166 -12.80 2.39 -0.30
CA SER A 166 -12.84 1.00 -0.75
C SER A 166 -14.03 0.21 -0.21
N SER A 167 -14.55 0.54 0.98
CA SER A 167 -15.76 -0.11 1.53
C SER A 167 -17.05 0.23 0.77
N GLN A 168 -17.04 1.27 -0.07
CA GLN A 168 -18.21 1.75 -0.82
C GLN A 168 -18.20 1.31 -2.29
N VAL A 169 -17.16 0.62 -2.73
CA VAL A 169 -17.04 0.10 -4.09
C VAL A 169 -17.04 -1.42 -4.10
N ASN A 170 -17.56 -1.99 -5.17
CA ASN A 170 -17.53 -3.44 -5.39
C ASN A 170 -16.70 -3.71 -6.65
N VAL A 171 -15.42 -4.00 -6.45
CA VAL A 171 -14.46 -4.26 -7.51
C VAL A 171 -13.76 -5.59 -7.28
N GLU A 172 -13.33 -6.22 -8.34
CA GLU A 172 -12.61 -7.49 -8.29
C GLU A 172 -11.14 -7.24 -7.97
N THR A 173 -10.62 -7.94 -6.96
CA THR A 173 -9.20 -7.94 -6.60
C THR A 173 -8.44 -8.93 -7.47
N VAL A 174 -7.27 -8.55 -7.96
CA VAL A 174 -6.37 -9.45 -8.70
C VAL A 174 -5.13 -9.76 -7.88
N HIS A 175 -4.97 -11.06 -7.58
CA HIS A 175 -3.86 -11.58 -6.80
C HIS A 175 -2.53 -11.62 -7.59
N ALA A 176 -1.41 -11.64 -6.85
CA ALA A 176 -0.11 -11.90 -7.44
C ALA A 176 -0.04 -13.32 -8.05
N PRO A 177 0.86 -13.58 -9.01
CA PRO A 177 1.17 -14.94 -9.43
C PRO A 177 1.55 -15.83 -8.23
N GLU A 178 1.26 -17.13 -8.32
CA GLU A 178 1.49 -18.08 -7.22
C GLU A 178 2.94 -18.13 -6.75
N THR A 179 3.87 -17.92 -7.66
CA THR A 179 5.31 -17.97 -7.36
C THR A 179 6.01 -16.67 -7.72
N ALA A 180 6.96 -16.29 -6.89
CA ALA A 180 7.87 -15.21 -7.21
C ALA A 180 8.67 -15.53 -8.49
N PRO A 181 9.00 -14.53 -9.32
CA PRO A 181 9.90 -14.73 -10.46
C PRO A 181 11.21 -15.35 -10.01
N THR A 182 11.68 -16.37 -10.73
CA THR A 182 13.01 -16.92 -10.51
C THR A 182 14.04 -15.82 -10.80
N LYS A 183 15.03 -15.68 -9.91
CA LYS A 183 16.15 -14.76 -10.18
C LYS A 183 16.90 -15.29 -11.41
N ASN A 184 16.82 -14.57 -12.51
CA ASN A 184 17.75 -14.75 -13.64
C ASN A 184 19.08 -14.07 -13.31
#